data_0344bb4d6a6946af63869d1aa24dfc2d
#
_entry.id   0344bb4d6a6946af63869d1aa24dfc2d
#
_cell.length_a   1.000
_cell.length_b   1.000
_cell.length_c   1.000
_cell.angle_alpha   90.00
_cell.angle_beta   90.00
_cell.angle_gamma   90.00
#
_symmetry.space_group_name_H-M   'P 1'
#
loop_
_entity.id
_entity.type
_entity.pdbx_description
1 polymer ?
#
loop_
_entity_poly.entity_id
_entity_poly.type
_entity_poly.pdbx_seq_one_letter_code
_entity_poly.pdbx_strand_id
1 'polypeptide(L)'
;MATYIGGDVLSVTCNHPVLGSFNFKTKSDNDYDMDPGGNRSADDANGITPDGQMIDKINRVRWSFSGVLMADFISNQEIENLPLLSGHPEQGTWTIVLISGAVYKGTGKPVGDFTVGTNNSEATVKLSGGGILEKL
;
A
#
# COMPACT_ATOMS: atom_id res chain seq x y z
N MET A 1 10.94 -25.11 -16.96
CA MET A 1 9.75 -24.27 -17.18
C MET A 1 9.63 -23.30 -16.03
N ALA A 2 9.42 -22.02 -16.33
CA ALA A 2 9.16 -21.02 -15.32
C ALA A 2 7.64 -20.87 -15.12
N THR A 3 7.22 -20.80 -13.86
CA THR A 3 5.81 -20.59 -13.51
C THR A 3 5.68 -19.30 -12.73
N TYR A 4 4.79 -18.41 -13.17
CA TYR A 4 4.51 -17.14 -12.52
C TYR A 4 3.11 -17.20 -11.92
N ILE A 5 3.04 -17.10 -10.62
CA ILE A 5 1.78 -17.22 -9.88
C ILE A 5 1.42 -15.84 -9.32
N GLY A 6 0.33 -15.30 -9.83
CA GLY A 6 -0.33 -14.14 -9.25
C GLY A 6 -1.42 -14.57 -8.28
N GLY A 7 -2.17 -13.64 -7.76
CA GLY A 7 -3.29 -13.96 -6.90
C GLY A 7 -3.88 -12.76 -6.21
N ASP A 8 -4.97 -13.02 -5.52
CA ASP A 8 -5.72 -12.00 -4.81
C ASP A 8 -5.00 -11.55 -3.54
N VAL A 9 -5.33 -10.35 -3.11
CA VAL A 9 -5.05 -9.88 -1.75
C VAL A 9 -6.21 -10.33 -0.87
N LEU A 10 -5.93 -11.15 0.14
CA LEU A 10 -6.98 -11.69 1.00
C LEU A 10 -7.52 -10.65 1.98
N SER A 11 -6.64 -9.86 2.57
CA SER A 11 -7.06 -8.86 3.54
C SER A 11 -6.08 -7.71 3.64
N VAL A 12 -6.62 -6.54 3.99
CA VAL A 12 -5.87 -5.35 4.35
C VAL A 12 -6.40 -4.89 5.71
N THR A 13 -5.54 -4.90 6.71
CA THR A 13 -5.93 -4.51 8.06
C THR A 13 -5.04 -3.38 8.55
N CYS A 14 -5.61 -2.51 9.39
CA CYS A 14 -4.88 -1.42 10.02
C CYS A 14 -5.05 -1.52 11.53
N ASN A 15 -3.96 -1.44 12.25
CA ASN A 15 -3.98 -1.33 13.71
C ASN A 15 -3.42 0.03 14.10
N HIS A 16 -4.31 0.95 14.47
CA HIS A 16 -3.95 2.30 14.84
C HIS A 16 -3.83 2.43 16.36
N PRO A 17 -2.79 3.08 16.89
CA PRO A 17 -2.59 3.15 18.36
C PRO A 17 -3.66 3.96 19.07
N VAL A 18 -4.35 4.86 18.39
CA VAL A 18 -5.37 5.72 19.01
C VAL A 18 -6.77 5.35 18.53
N LEU A 19 -6.95 5.16 17.23
CA LEU A 19 -8.26 4.95 16.62
C LEU A 19 -8.74 3.49 16.66
N GLY A 20 -7.84 2.53 16.90
CA GLY A 20 -8.18 1.12 17.01
C GLY A 20 -7.87 0.32 15.75
N SER A 21 -8.50 -0.83 15.62
CA SER A 21 -8.24 -1.77 14.54
C SER A 21 -9.33 -1.67 13.47
N PHE A 22 -8.92 -1.72 12.22
CA PHE A 22 -9.82 -1.66 11.05
C PHE A 22 -9.48 -2.81 10.10
N ASN A 23 -10.51 -3.40 9.52
CA ASN A 23 -10.37 -4.45 8.53
C ASN A 23 -11.09 -4.02 7.24
N PHE A 24 -10.32 -3.85 6.18
CA PHE A 24 -10.84 -3.43 4.90
C PHE A 24 -11.01 -4.64 3.98
N LYS A 25 -12.13 -4.72 3.30
CA LYS A 25 -12.44 -5.81 2.39
C LYS A 25 -11.82 -5.55 1.02
N THR A 26 -11.22 -6.57 0.46
CA THR A 26 -10.65 -6.55 -0.88
C THR A 26 -11.60 -7.18 -1.88
N LYS A 27 -11.36 -6.92 -3.15
CA LYS A 27 -12.13 -7.51 -4.24
C LYS A 27 -11.29 -8.56 -4.94
N SER A 28 -11.88 -9.72 -5.20
CA SER A 28 -11.25 -10.77 -5.96
C SER A 28 -11.05 -10.37 -7.43
N ASP A 29 -10.04 -10.93 -8.05
CA ASP A 29 -9.74 -10.75 -9.46
C ASP A 29 -9.39 -9.30 -9.85
N ASN A 30 -8.82 -8.55 -8.92
CA ASN A 30 -8.30 -7.21 -9.13
C ASN A 30 -6.80 -7.17 -8.93
N ASP A 31 -6.15 -6.26 -9.65
CA ASP A 31 -4.73 -5.98 -9.43
C ASP A 31 -4.56 -5.00 -8.27
N TYR A 32 -3.60 -5.30 -7.43
CA TYR A 32 -3.11 -4.41 -6.39
C TYR A 32 -1.65 -4.15 -6.62
N ASP A 33 -1.28 -2.87 -6.64
CA ASP A 33 0.10 -2.47 -6.87
C ASP A 33 0.80 -2.29 -5.53
N MET A 34 1.92 -2.96 -5.37
CA MET A 34 2.67 -2.94 -4.13
C MET A 34 4.14 -2.65 -4.41
N ASP A 35 4.65 -1.64 -3.73
CA ASP A 35 6.05 -1.27 -3.77
C ASP A 35 6.59 -1.32 -2.33
N PRO A 36 7.55 -2.21 -2.04
CA PRO A 36 8.07 -2.33 -0.68
C PRO A 36 8.87 -1.12 -0.21
N GLY A 37 9.24 -0.22 -1.12
CA GLY A 37 10.04 0.96 -0.75
C GLY A 37 11.50 0.63 -0.46
N GLY A 38 12.16 1.53 0.25
CA GLY A 38 13.56 1.37 0.63
C GLY A 38 14.50 2.19 -0.24
N ASN A 39 15.76 1.85 -0.20
CA ASN A 39 16.80 2.56 -0.96
C ASN A 39 16.76 2.14 -2.42
N ARG A 40 16.85 3.11 -3.31
CA ARG A 40 16.85 2.87 -4.75
C ARG A 40 17.87 3.75 -5.46
N SER A 41 18.43 3.19 -6.54
CA SER A 41 19.21 3.95 -7.48
C SER A 41 18.28 4.82 -8.32
N ALA A 42 18.56 6.13 -8.39
CA ALA A 42 17.75 7.09 -9.11
C ALA A 42 18.23 7.16 -10.57
N ASP A 43 17.50 6.53 -11.48
CA ASP A 43 17.89 6.40 -12.88
C ASP A 43 18.04 7.76 -13.59
N ASP A 44 17.06 8.62 -13.39
CA ASP A 44 17.04 9.95 -14.03
C ASP A 44 18.03 10.95 -13.44
N ALA A 45 18.59 10.65 -12.27
CA ALA A 45 19.63 11.48 -11.64
C ALA A 45 21.04 10.91 -11.81
N ASN A 46 21.16 9.71 -12.35
CA ASN A 46 22.44 9.05 -12.56
C ASN A 46 23.11 9.54 -13.83
N GLY A 47 24.43 9.44 -13.85
CA GLY A 47 25.22 9.84 -15.00
C GLY A 47 26.41 8.92 -15.18
N ILE A 48 27.34 9.35 -16.01
CA ILE A 48 28.56 8.63 -16.29
C ILE A 48 29.76 9.58 -16.14
N THR A 49 30.82 9.11 -15.53
CA THR A 49 32.07 9.88 -15.45
C THR A 49 32.80 9.86 -16.80
N PRO A 50 33.74 10.83 -17.06
CA PRO A 50 34.48 10.83 -18.32
C PRO A 50 35.28 9.57 -18.60
N ASP A 51 35.66 8.83 -17.57
CA ASP A 51 36.36 7.55 -17.69
C ASP A 51 35.40 6.33 -17.81
N GLY A 52 34.10 6.58 -17.93
CA GLY A 52 33.10 5.53 -18.19
C GLY A 52 32.52 4.86 -16.98
N GLN A 53 32.70 5.39 -15.79
CA GLN A 53 32.12 4.83 -14.58
C GLN A 53 30.72 5.39 -14.33
N MET A 54 29.82 4.53 -13.84
CA MET A 54 28.47 4.93 -13.48
C MET A 54 28.48 5.79 -12.21
N ILE A 55 27.78 6.91 -12.26
CA ILE A 55 27.48 7.71 -11.07
C ILE A 55 26.14 7.21 -10.53
N ASP A 56 26.18 6.56 -9.38
CA ASP A 56 25.00 5.96 -8.76
C ASP A 56 24.54 6.81 -7.58
N LYS A 57 23.35 7.40 -7.72
CA LYS A 57 22.71 8.16 -6.66
C LYS A 57 21.59 7.32 -6.05
N ILE A 58 21.65 7.11 -4.75
CA ILE A 58 20.72 6.27 -4.03
C ILE A 58 19.76 7.15 -3.23
N ASN A 59 18.47 7.00 -3.47
CA ASN A 59 17.41 7.70 -2.77
C ASN A 59 16.56 6.73 -1.98
N ARG A 60 15.92 7.23 -0.92
CA ARG A 60 14.93 6.48 -0.17
C ARG A 60 13.54 6.73 -0.75
N VAL A 61 12.80 5.65 -0.96
CA VAL A 61 11.45 5.69 -1.50
C VAL A 61 10.49 5.11 -0.45
N ARG A 62 9.36 5.78 -0.24
CA ARG A 62 8.31 5.30 0.64
C ARG A 62 7.70 4.02 0.07
N TRP A 63 7.32 3.09 0.96
CA TRP A 63 6.52 1.97 0.49
C TRP A 63 5.14 2.45 0.05
N SER A 64 4.52 1.73 -0.85
CA SER A 64 3.17 2.04 -1.31
C SER A 64 2.39 0.78 -1.62
N PHE A 65 1.09 0.87 -1.41
CA PHE A 65 0.13 -0.17 -1.76
C PHE A 65 -1.10 0.55 -2.28
N SER A 66 -1.56 0.18 -3.46
CA SER A 66 -2.73 0.81 -4.06
C SER A 66 -3.63 -0.22 -4.70
N GLY A 67 -4.92 0.04 -4.69
CA GLY A 67 -5.90 -0.82 -5.30
C GLY A 67 -7.31 -0.46 -4.89
N VAL A 68 -8.23 -1.35 -5.17
CA VAL A 68 -9.65 -1.16 -4.92
C VAL A 68 -10.05 -1.91 -3.66
N LEU A 69 -10.63 -1.18 -2.70
CA LEU A 69 -11.26 -1.76 -1.52
C LEU A 69 -12.76 -1.67 -1.65
N MET A 70 -13.47 -2.65 -1.11
CA MET A 70 -14.92 -2.66 -1.11
C MET A 70 -15.46 -1.66 -0.10
N ALA A 71 -16.44 -0.87 -0.50
CA ALA A 71 -17.09 0.11 0.35
C ALA A 71 -18.51 -0.33 0.66
N ASP A 72 -18.85 -0.37 1.95
CA ASP A 72 -20.21 -0.67 2.41
C ASP A 72 -20.76 0.55 3.13
N PHE A 73 -21.86 1.10 2.62
CA PHE A 73 -22.47 2.30 3.19
C PHE A 73 -23.52 2.00 4.26
N ILE A 74 -23.83 0.74 4.52
CA ILE A 74 -24.94 0.36 5.39
C ILE A 74 -24.46 -0.30 6.68
N SER A 75 -23.77 -1.44 6.57
CA SER A 75 -23.46 -2.28 7.73
C SER A 75 -22.00 -2.21 8.16
N ASN A 76 -21.08 -1.97 7.25
CA ASN A 76 -19.65 -2.04 7.50
C ASN A 76 -18.96 -0.80 6.95
N GLN A 77 -19.15 0.32 7.61
CA GLN A 77 -18.76 1.65 7.12
C GLN A 77 -17.27 1.94 7.30
N GLU A 78 -16.41 0.96 7.05
CA GLU A 78 -14.95 1.10 7.23
C GLU A 78 -14.36 2.14 6.30
N ILE A 79 -14.96 2.36 5.14
CA ILE A 79 -14.48 3.35 4.19
C ILE A 79 -14.50 4.77 4.77
N GLU A 80 -15.39 5.06 5.69
CA GLU A 80 -15.47 6.37 6.38
C GLU A 80 -14.27 6.59 7.29
N ASN A 81 -13.58 5.54 7.70
CA ASN A 81 -12.43 5.62 8.57
C ASN A 81 -11.15 6.02 7.82
N LEU A 82 -11.11 5.90 6.49
CA LEU A 82 -9.94 6.26 5.70
C LEU A 82 -9.55 7.73 5.84
N PRO A 83 -10.48 8.71 5.73
CA PRO A 83 -10.13 10.10 5.97
C PRO A 83 -9.64 10.36 7.40
N LEU A 84 -10.21 9.67 8.39
CA LEU A 84 -9.78 9.78 9.78
C LEU A 84 -8.35 9.29 9.97
N LEU A 85 -8.01 8.15 9.38
CA LEU A 85 -6.66 7.61 9.41
C LEU A 85 -5.66 8.50 8.67
N SER A 86 -6.07 9.06 7.53
CA SER A 86 -5.23 9.94 6.73
C SER A 86 -4.94 11.27 7.43
N GLY A 87 -5.95 11.83 8.10
CA GLY A 87 -5.83 13.12 8.78
C GLY A 87 -5.20 13.06 10.16
N HIS A 88 -5.03 11.88 10.73
CA HIS A 88 -4.46 11.73 12.05
C HIS A 88 -2.93 11.89 12.04
N PRO A 89 -2.33 12.60 13.00
CA PRO A 89 -0.88 12.80 13.01
C PRO A 89 -0.09 11.51 13.26
N GLU A 90 -0.67 10.52 13.94
CA GLU A 90 -0.03 9.23 14.15
C GLU A 90 -0.34 8.26 13.03
N GLN A 91 0.59 7.38 12.72
CA GLN A 91 0.45 6.37 11.68
C GLN A 91 0.04 5.03 12.28
N GLY A 92 -0.76 4.28 11.51
CA GLY A 92 -1.15 2.93 11.89
C GLY A 92 -0.21 1.88 11.31
N THR A 93 -0.30 0.67 11.85
CA THR A 93 0.40 -0.49 11.31
C THR A 93 -0.52 -1.23 10.34
N TRP A 94 -0.08 -1.36 9.10
CA TRP A 94 -0.85 -2.01 8.04
C TRP A 94 -0.33 -3.42 7.79
N THR A 95 -1.25 -4.36 7.68
CA THR A 95 -0.94 -5.76 7.38
C THR A 95 -1.69 -6.16 6.13
N ILE A 96 -0.95 -6.67 5.15
CA ILE A 96 -1.47 -7.09 3.85
C ILE A 96 -1.20 -8.58 3.69
N VAL A 97 -2.26 -9.36 3.53
CA VAL A 97 -2.16 -10.82 3.39
C VAL A 97 -2.53 -11.20 1.96
N LEU A 98 -1.63 -11.90 1.30
CA LEU A 98 -1.85 -12.40 -0.06
C LEU A 98 -2.41 -13.82 -0.04
N ILE A 99 -3.08 -14.21 -1.10
CA ILE A 99 -3.65 -15.56 -1.22
C ILE A 99 -2.57 -16.66 -1.20
N SER A 100 -1.34 -16.33 -1.58
CA SER A 100 -0.21 -17.24 -1.50
C SER A 100 0.25 -17.54 -0.08
N GLY A 101 -0.30 -16.85 0.92
CA GLY A 101 0.11 -16.95 2.32
C GLY A 101 1.16 -15.93 2.73
N ALA A 102 1.68 -15.14 1.79
CA ALA A 102 2.64 -14.09 2.12
C ALA A 102 1.95 -12.95 2.90
N VAL A 103 2.63 -12.47 3.93
CA VAL A 103 2.14 -11.38 4.78
C VAL A 103 3.15 -10.25 4.76
N TYR A 104 2.69 -9.05 4.46
CA TYR A 104 3.51 -7.84 4.46
C TYR A 104 3.01 -6.89 5.53
N LYS A 105 3.94 -6.23 6.19
CA LYS A 105 3.63 -5.31 7.29
C LYS A 105 4.42 -4.02 7.14
N GLY A 106 3.76 -2.89 7.36
CA GLY A 106 4.40 -1.59 7.30
C GLY A 106 3.64 -0.56 8.11
N THR A 107 4.31 0.52 8.46
CA THR A 107 3.74 1.64 9.19
C THR A 107 3.48 2.77 8.21
N GLY A 108 2.28 3.30 8.21
CA GLY A 108 1.90 4.37 7.30
C GLY A 108 0.45 4.77 7.46
N LYS A 109 -0.07 5.42 6.44
CA LYS A 109 -1.45 5.88 6.42
C LYS A 109 -1.96 6.02 4.98
N PRO A 110 -3.30 6.12 4.80
CA PRO A 110 -3.86 6.41 3.49
C PRO A 110 -3.40 7.80 3.02
N VAL A 111 -3.07 7.90 1.74
CA VAL A 111 -2.61 9.14 1.13
C VAL A 111 -3.40 9.45 -0.14
N GLY A 112 -3.44 10.73 -0.50
CA GLY A 112 -4.16 11.18 -1.69
C GLY A 112 -5.66 11.26 -1.48
N ASP A 113 -6.40 11.22 -2.57
CA ASP A 113 -7.85 11.32 -2.57
C ASP A 113 -8.50 9.95 -2.45
N PHE A 114 -9.70 9.93 -1.84
CA PHE A 114 -10.49 8.71 -1.69
C PHE A 114 -11.74 8.84 -2.55
N THR A 115 -11.72 8.19 -3.70
CA THR A 115 -12.85 8.20 -4.62
C THR A 115 -13.65 6.93 -4.41
N VAL A 116 -14.94 7.07 -4.08
CA VAL A 116 -15.84 5.95 -3.82
C VAL A 116 -16.96 5.97 -4.84
N GLY A 117 -17.16 4.85 -5.53
CA GLY A 117 -18.29 4.65 -6.40
C GLY A 117 -19.53 4.27 -5.60
N THR A 118 -20.57 5.11 -5.65
CA THR A 118 -21.76 4.89 -4.84
C THR A 118 -22.59 3.70 -5.31
N ASN A 119 -22.52 3.38 -6.58
CA ASN A 119 -23.31 2.29 -7.17
C ASN A 119 -22.56 0.96 -7.18
N ASN A 120 -21.27 0.97 -7.46
CA ASN A 120 -20.46 -0.25 -7.47
C ASN A 120 -19.84 -0.59 -6.12
N SER A 121 -19.95 0.30 -5.13
CA SER A 121 -19.42 0.12 -3.78
C SER A 121 -17.94 -0.18 -3.73
N GLU A 122 -17.16 0.47 -4.56
CA GLU A 122 -15.71 0.32 -4.65
C GLU A 122 -15.01 1.64 -4.38
N ALA A 123 -13.90 1.58 -3.65
CA ALA A 123 -13.06 2.74 -3.36
C ALA A 123 -11.65 2.49 -3.85
N THR A 124 -11.09 3.45 -4.58
CA THR A 124 -9.68 3.42 -4.96
C THR A 124 -8.86 4.08 -3.85
N VAL A 125 -7.93 3.34 -3.28
CA VAL A 125 -7.17 3.77 -2.10
C VAL A 125 -5.69 3.55 -2.35
N LYS A 126 -4.88 4.49 -1.85
CA LYS A 126 -3.43 4.36 -1.82
C LYS A 126 -2.94 4.49 -0.39
N LEU A 127 -2.13 3.53 0.02
CA LEU A 127 -1.47 3.54 1.32
C LEU A 127 0.01 3.79 1.12
N SER A 128 0.63 4.54 2.01
CA SER A 128 2.07 4.82 1.93
C SER A 128 2.62 5.12 3.32
N GLY A 129 3.90 4.87 3.50
CA GLY A 129 4.57 5.16 4.76
C GLY A 129 6.08 5.09 4.63
N GLY A 130 6.75 5.49 5.70
CA GLY A 130 8.20 5.44 5.77
C GLY A 130 8.71 4.01 5.96
N GLY A 131 10.01 3.83 5.75
CA GLY A 131 10.62 2.52 5.89
C GLY A 131 10.29 1.59 4.74
N ILE A 132 10.18 0.32 5.06
CA ILE A 132 9.99 -0.76 4.09
C ILE A 132 8.78 -1.59 4.49
N LEU A 133 8.03 -2.09 3.50
CA LEU A 133 7.07 -3.17 3.75
C LEU A 133 7.87 -4.46 4.01
N GLU A 134 7.77 -4.95 5.22
CA GLU A 134 8.47 -6.16 5.61
C GLU A 134 7.61 -7.39 5.37
N LYS A 135 8.20 -8.40 4.72
CA LYS A 135 7.56 -9.69 4.56
C LYS A 135 7.80 -10.53 5.81
N LEU A 136 6.72 -10.96 6.41
CA LEU A 136 6.76 -11.82 7.59
C LEU A 136 6.90 -13.30 7.24
#